data_7bcbdbdd5429224bb29f0069bb5e5f89
#
_entry.id   7bcbdbdd5429224bb29f0069bb5e5f89
#
_cell.length_a   1.000
_cell.length_b   1.000
_cell.length_c   1.000
_cell.angle_alpha   90.00
_cell.angle_beta   90.00
_cell.angle_gamma   90.00
#
_symmetry.space_group_name_H-M   'P 1'
#
loop_
_entity.id
_entity.type
_entity.pdbx_description
1 polymer ?
#
loop_
_entity_poly.entity_id
_entity_poly.type
_entity_poly.pdbx_seq_one_letter_code
_entity_poly.pdbx_strand_id
1 'polypeptide(L)'
;MKVVVYSHDADVRAQVRLAIGRRPAMDVPEAEIIEVATQPALFRLLDAGGADVMVLDGEAQPYGGMGVCRQAKDEIYNCPPALLIVGRADDGWLATWSRADAVISHPIDPVALAHELAGLMRERPAVGS
;
A
#
# COMPACT_ATOMS: atom_id res chain seq x y z
N MET A 1 2.46 11.84 7.01
CA MET A 1 3.14 10.78 6.25
C MET A 1 2.33 10.44 5.01
N LYS A 2 2.98 10.35 3.89
CA LYS A 2 2.28 10.13 2.60
C LYS A 2 2.06 8.66 2.35
N VAL A 3 0.79 8.27 2.20
CA VAL A 3 0.37 6.88 1.94
C VAL A 3 -0.28 6.83 0.57
N VAL A 4 0.34 6.13 -0.38
CA VAL A 4 -0.26 5.93 -1.70
C VAL A 4 -1.12 4.68 -1.69
N VAL A 5 -2.33 4.79 -2.26
CA VAL A 5 -3.27 3.67 -2.37
C VAL A 5 -3.49 3.39 -3.86
N TYR A 6 -3.08 2.20 -4.29
CA TYR A 6 -3.19 1.77 -5.68
C TYR A 6 -4.27 0.73 -5.87
N SER A 7 -5.28 1.04 -6.65
CA SER A 7 -6.29 0.13 -7.18
C SER A 7 -6.99 0.80 -8.35
N HIS A 8 -7.37 0.04 -9.37
CA HIS A 8 -8.22 0.55 -10.45
C HIS A 8 -9.65 0.78 -9.97
N ASP A 9 -10.04 0.14 -8.87
CA ASP A 9 -11.40 0.15 -8.33
C ASP A 9 -11.56 1.26 -7.30
N ALA A 10 -12.38 2.26 -7.61
CA ALA A 10 -12.63 3.38 -6.72
C ALA A 10 -13.28 2.95 -5.40
N ASP A 11 -14.08 1.87 -5.41
CA ASP A 11 -14.70 1.36 -4.19
C ASP A 11 -13.66 0.77 -3.24
N VAL A 12 -12.66 0.05 -3.79
CA VAL A 12 -11.56 -0.46 -2.99
C VAL A 12 -10.76 0.69 -2.39
N ARG A 13 -10.43 1.71 -3.19
CA ARG A 13 -9.72 2.88 -2.68
C ARG A 13 -10.49 3.58 -1.56
N ALA A 14 -11.81 3.69 -1.71
CA ALA A 14 -12.67 4.28 -0.68
C ALA A 14 -12.68 3.46 0.62
N GLN A 15 -12.73 2.14 0.52
CA GLN A 15 -12.67 1.26 1.68
C GLN A 15 -11.34 1.41 2.42
N VAL A 16 -10.23 1.47 1.68
CA VAL A 16 -8.90 1.66 2.26
C VAL A 16 -8.82 3.02 2.96
N ARG A 17 -9.28 4.07 2.29
CA ARG A 17 -9.29 5.43 2.88
C ARG A 17 -10.08 5.48 4.18
N LEU A 18 -11.25 4.85 4.23
CA LEU A 18 -12.07 4.80 5.44
C LEU A 18 -11.37 4.02 6.56
N ALA A 19 -10.70 2.92 6.22
CA ALA A 19 -9.96 2.13 7.21
C ALA A 19 -8.79 2.89 7.82
N ILE A 20 -8.07 3.66 7.02
CA ILE A 20 -6.94 4.46 7.48
C ILE A 20 -7.42 5.64 8.33
N GLY A 21 -8.50 6.28 7.89
CA GLY A 21 -9.01 7.48 8.52
C GLY A 21 -7.97 8.60 8.50
N ARG A 22 -7.89 9.36 9.57
CA ARG A 22 -6.93 10.44 9.72
C ARG A 22 -5.53 9.92 10.04
N ARG A 23 -5.48 8.88 10.88
CA ARG A 23 -4.27 8.13 11.21
C ARG A 23 -4.69 6.71 11.61
N PRO A 24 -3.92 5.69 11.21
CA PRO A 24 -4.32 4.31 11.49
C PRO A 24 -4.07 3.87 12.94
N ALA A 25 -3.29 4.64 13.70
CA ALA A 25 -3.05 4.41 15.13
C ALA A 25 -2.67 5.72 15.79
N MET A 26 -2.84 5.79 17.12
CA MET A 26 -2.61 7.03 17.87
C MET A 26 -1.14 7.45 17.91
N ASP A 27 -0.22 6.50 17.78
CA ASP A 27 1.23 6.71 17.89
C ASP A 27 1.93 6.94 16.55
N VAL A 28 1.17 7.04 15.45
CA VAL A 28 1.74 7.32 14.13
C VAL A 28 1.27 8.68 13.61
N PRO A 29 2.01 9.29 12.67
CA PRO A 29 1.61 10.57 12.09
C PRO A 29 0.28 10.48 11.33
N GLU A 30 -0.35 11.63 11.10
CA GLU A 30 -1.51 11.68 10.21
C GLU A 30 -1.12 11.19 8.82
N ALA A 31 -2.04 10.48 8.17
CA ALA A 31 -1.85 9.96 6.83
C ALA A 31 -2.37 10.96 5.79
N GLU A 32 -1.51 11.37 4.88
CA GLU A 32 -1.90 12.07 3.66
C GLU A 32 -2.09 11.01 2.58
N ILE A 33 -3.34 10.71 2.26
CA ILE A 33 -3.68 9.62 1.34
C ILE A 33 -3.67 10.13 -0.09
N ILE A 34 -2.91 9.45 -0.95
CA ILE A 34 -2.82 9.74 -2.37
C ILE A 34 -3.35 8.52 -3.13
N GLU A 35 -4.47 8.68 -3.82
CA GLU A 35 -5.07 7.59 -4.58
C GLU A 35 -4.54 7.60 -6.00
N VAL A 36 -4.13 6.42 -6.49
CA VAL A 36 -3.72 6.23 -7.89
C VAL A 36 -4.45 5.02 -8.45
N ALA A 37 -4.91 5.14 -9.70
CA ALA A 37 -5.70 4.10 -10.35
C ALA A 37 -4.90 3.31 -11.39
N THR A 38 -3.71 3.77 -11.78
CA THR A 38 -2.92 3.17 -12.85
C THR A 38 -1.48 2.95 -12.41
N GLN A 39 -0.85 1.95 -13.02
CA GLN A 39 0.55 1.64 -12.77
C GLN A 39 1.49 2.81 -13.16
N PRO A 40 1.33 3.48 -14.31
CA PRO A 40 2.18 4.63 -14.63
C PRO A 40 2.07 5.77 -13.62
N ALA A 41 0.86 6.06 -13.11
CA ALA A 41 0.68 7.09 -12.09
C ALA A 41 1.41 6.73 -10.80
N LEU A 42 1.34 5.46 -10.38
CA LEU A 42 2.05 4.97 -9.21
C LEU A 42 3.55 5.15 -9.36
N PHE A 43 4.12 4.70 -10.49
CA PHE A 43 5.57 4.77 -10.70
C PHE A 43 6.08 6.20 -10.81
N ARG A 44 5.32 7.11 -11.41
CA ARG A 44 5.68 8.53 -11.40
C ARG A 44 5.78 9.08 -9.98
N LEU A 45 4.82 8.72 -9.12
CA LEU A 45 4.82 9.15 -7.74
C LEU A 45 6.03 8.57 -6.97
N LEU A 46 6.32 7.29 -7.17
CA LEU A 46 7.44 6.62 -6.51
C LEU A 46 8.79 7.18 -6.98
N ASP A 47 8.94 7.44 -8.28
CA ASP A 47 10.16 8.03 -8.84
C ASP A 47 10.43 9.42 -8.27
N ALA A 48 9.38 10.17 -7.99
CA ALA A 48 9.50 11.50 -7.39
C ALA A 48 9.71 11.48 -5.87
N GLY A 49 9.73 10.30 -5.26
CA GLY A 49 9.84 10.17 -3.80
C GLY A 49 8.59 10.64 -3.08
N GLY A 50 7.43 10.55 -3.72
CA GLY A 50 6.18 11.12 -3.23
C GLY A 50 5.37 10.25 -2.28
N ALA A 51 5.90 9.11 -1.83
CA ALA A 51 5.19 8.22 -0.91
C ALA A 51 6.12 7.67 0.16
N ASP A 52 5.60 7.55 1.37
CA ASP A 52 6.31 6.95 2.51
C ASP A 52 5.94 5.49 2.70
N VAL A 53 4.71 5.12 2.36
CA VAL A 53 4.17 3.76 2.47
C VAL A 53 3.21 3.52 1.31
N MET A 54 3.15 2.26 0.83
CA MET A 54 2.25 1.87 -0.25
C MET A 54 1.20 0.89 0.26
N VAL A 55 -0.06 1.07 -0.20
CA VAL A 55 -1.13 0.06 -0.08
C VAL A 55 -1.50 -0.36 -1.50
N LEU A 56 -1.27 -1.62 -1.83
CA LEU A 56 -1.40 -2.13 -3.19
C LEU A 56 -2.48 -3.21 -3.29
N ASP A 57 -3.45 -3.00 -4.18
CA ASP A 57 -4.52 -3.98 -4.43
C ASP A 57 -4.00 -5.07 -5.37
N GLY A 58 -3.84 -6.30 -4.85
CA GLY A 58 -3.39 -7.45 -5.63
C GLY A 58 -4.35 -7.84 -6.74
N GLU A 59 -5.62 -7.41 -6.65
CA GLU A 59 -6.66 -7.69 -7.64
C GLU A 59 -6.83 -6.55 -8.66
N ALA A 60 -5.98 -5.51 -8.62
CA ALA A 60 -6.07 -4.39 -9.55
C ALA A 60 -5.89 -4.84 -11.00
N GLN A 61 -6.59 -4.16 -11.92
CA GLN A 61 -6.53 -4.44 -13.34
C GLN A 61 -6.05 -3.19 -14.09
N PRO A 62 -5.32 -3.31 -15.21
CA PRO A 62 -4.78 -4.56 -15.79
C PRO A 62 -3.53 -5.09 -15.07
N TYR A 63 -2.93 -4.29 -14.20
CA TYR A 63 -1.70 -4.68 -13.50
C TYR A 63 -2.00 -4.91 -12.02
N GLY A 64 -1.97 -6.17 -11.59
CA GLY A 64 -2.20 -6.53 -10.20
C GLY A 64 -1.10 -6.04 -9.27
N GLY A 65 -1.49 -5.70 -8.04
CA GLY A 65 -0.57 -5.14 -7.05
C GLY A 65 0.61 -6.03 -6.71
N MET A 66 0.48 -7.36 -6.87
CA MET A 66 1.59 -8.29 -6.61
C MET A 66 2.75 -8.07 -7.57
N GLY A 67 2.48 -8.05 -8.88
CA GLY A 67 3.50 -7.77 -9.89
C GLY A 67 4.04 -6.36 -9.81
N VAL A 68 3.16 -5.40 -9.55
CA VAL A 68 3.53 -3.99 -9.38
C VAL A 68 4.43 -3.82 -8.15
N CYS A 69 4.12 -4.50 -7.05
CA CYS A 69 4.94 -4.46 -5.84
C CYS A 69 6.35 -4.99 -6.12
N ARG A 70 6.45 -6.15 -6.76
CA ARG A 70 7.74 -6.74 -7.12
C ARG A 70 8.55 -5.81 -8.01
N GLN A 71 7.91 -5.24 -9.04
CA GLN A 71 8.57 -4.31 -9.95
C GLN A 71 9.09 -3.07 -9.21
N ALA A 72 8.27 -2.50 -8.32
CA ALA A 72 8.67 -1.34 -7.55
C ALA A 72 9.86 -1.65 -6.64
N LYS A 73 9.82 -2.79 -5.95
CA LYS A 73 10.92 -3.21 -5.07
C LYS A 73 12.22 -3.43 -5.85
N ASP A 74 12.13 -3.91 -7.09
CA ASP A 74 13.31 -4.16 -7.93
C ASP A 74 13.86 -2.89 -8.57
N GLU A 75 13.01 -1.93 -8.93
CA GLU A 75 13.39 -0.79 -9.77
C GLU A 75 13.51 0.54 -9.02
N ILE A 76 12.74 0.73 -7.94
CA ILE A 76 12.72 2.02 -7.23
C ILE A 76 13.77 2.01 -6.12
N TYR A 77 14.72 2.95 -6.20
CA TYR A 77 15.70 3.14 -5.15
C TYR A 77 15.01 3.58 -3.86
N ASN A 78 15.36 2.93 -2.75
CA ASN A 78 14.78 3.20 -1.44
C ASN A 78 13.23 3.11 -1.48
N CYS A 79 12.71 2.04 -2.11
CA CYS A 79 11.28 1.85 -2.30
C CYS A 79 10.54 1.82 -0.95
N PRO A 80 9.39 2.51 -0.85
CA PRO A 80 8.60 2.48 0.39
C PRO A 80 8.14 1.07 0.76
N PRO A 81 7.91 0.80 2.06
CA PRO A 81 7.29 -0.46 2.47
C PRO A 81 5.89 -0.59 1.90
N ALA A 82 5.47 -1.82 1.61
CA ALA A 82 4.23 -2.13 0.91
C ALA A 82 3.33 -3.05 1.73
N LEU A 83 2.06 -2.66 1.87
CA LEU A 83 0.98 -3.51 2.34
C LEU A 83 0.23 -4.01 1.10
N LEU A 84 0.22 -5.34 0.90
CA LEU A 84 -0.45 -5.97 -0.23
C LEU A 84 -1.81 -6.51 0.21
N ILE A 85 -2.85 -6.26 -0.59
CA ILE A 85 -4.18 -6.83 -0.39
C ILE A 85 -4.37 -7.96 -1.39
N VAL A 86 -4.45 -9.20 -0.92
CA VAL A 86 -4.63 -10.38 -1.77
C VAL A 86 -6.11 -10.78 -1.83
N GLY A 87 -6.49 -11.50 -2.91
CA GLY A 87 -7.88 -11.92 -3.10
C GLY A 87 -8.37 -12.92 -2.06
N ARG A 88 -7.48 -13.82 -1.63
CA ARG A 88 -7.80 -14.87 -0.65
C ARG A 88 -6.61 -15.09 0.27
N ALA A 89 -6.91 -15.57 1.49
CA ALA A 89 -5.85 -15.90 2.46
C ALA A 89 -4.86 -16.93 1.93
N ASP A 90 -5.33 -17.88 1.09
CA ASP A 90 -4.48 -18.91 0.47
C ASP A 90 -3.43 -18.32 -0.48
N ASP A 91 -3.63 -17.10 -0.93
CA ASP A 91 -2.70 -16.42 -1.84
C ASP A 91 -1.54 -15.76 -1.09
N GLY A 92 -1.46 -15.93 0.22
CA GLY A 92 -0.42 -15.31 1.05
C GLY A 92 1.01 -15.62 0.62
N TRP A 93 1.25 -16.79 0.00
CA TRP A 93 2.58 -17.14 -0.51
C TRP A 93 3.06 -16.15 -1.60
N LEU A 94 2.11 -15.53 -2.30
CA LEU A 94 2.41 -14.53 -3.32
C LEU A 94 3.00 -13.25 -2.72
N ALA A 95 2.74 -13.00 -1.44
CA ALA A 95 3.35 -11.85 -0.75
C ALA A 95 4.88 -11.97 -0.69
N THR A 96 5.39 -13.17 -0.43
CA THR A 96 6.84 -13.41 -0.46
C THR A 96 7.41 -13.19 -1.86
N TRP A 97 6.75 -13.72 -2.87
CA TRP A 97 7.16 -13.51 -4.25
C TRP A 97 7.17 -12.04 -4.65
N SER A 98 6.18 -11.28 -4.22
CA SER A 98 6.03 -9.85 -4.54
C SER A 98 6.97 -8.95 -3.74
N ARG A 99 7.60 -9.48 -2.69
CA ARG A 99 8.45 -8.75 -1.73
C ARG A 99 7.68 -7.73 -0.90
N ALA A 100 6.38 -7.95 -0.71
CA ALA A 100 5.57 -7.10 0.16
C ALA A 100 6.01 -7.23 1.62
N ASP A 101 5.87 -6.15 2.37
CA ASP A 101 6.28 -6.09 3.78
C ASP A 101 5.17 -6.55 4.73
N ALA A 102 3.92 -6.45 4.29
CA ALA A 102 2.76 -6.94 5.03
C ALA A 102 1.67 -7.36 4.04
N VAL A 103 0.74 -8.20 4.47
CA VAL A 103 -0.33 -8.69 3.62
C VAL A 103 -1.63 -8.83 4.42
N ILE A 104 -2.74 -8.42 3.78
CA ILE A 104 -4.09 -8.75 4.25
C ILE A 104 -4.87 -9.34 3.09
N SER A 105 -5.99 -10.00 3.36
CA SER A 105 -6.84 -10.57 2.31
C SER A 105 -8.20 -9.87 2.26
N HIS A 106 -8.84 -9.94 1.08
CA HIS A 106 -10.24 -9.54 0.95
C HIS A 106 -11.14 -10.54 1.69
N PRO A 107 -12.30 -10.09 2.19
CA PRO A 107 -12.75 -8.71 2.23
C PRO A 107 -11.92 -7.87 3.19
N ILE A 108 -11.78 -6.58 2.90
CA ILE A 108 -10.92 -5.71 3.70
C ILE A 108 -11.51 -5.53 5.10
N ASP A 109 -10.76 -6.00 6.10
CA ASP A 109 -11.06 -5.73 7.51
C ASP A 109 -10.40 -4.41 7.89
N PRO A 110 -11.18 -3.37 8.23
CA PRO A 110 -10.60 -2.05 8.56
C PRO A 110 -9.61 -2.11 9.72
N VAL A 111 -9.87 -2.92 10.73
CA VAL A 111 -8.99 -3.04 11.90
C VAL A 111 -7.68 -3.69 11.51
N ALA A 112 -7.73 -4.77 10.73
CA ALA A 112 -6.52 -5.46 10.27
C ALA A 112 -5.68 -4.56 9.37
N LEU A 113 -6.32 -3.83 8.45
CA LEU A 113 -5.62 -2.91 7.56
C LEU A 113 -4.92 -1.81 8.35
N ALA A 114 -5.63 -1.17 9.26
CA ALA A 114 -5.08 -0.09 10.07
C ALA A 114 -3.91 -0.58 10.93
N HIS A 115 -4.03 -1.77 11.52
CA HIS A 115 -2.96 -2.36 12.34
C HIS A 115 -1.70 -2.63 11.53
N GLU A 116 -1.83 -3.28 10.37
CA GLU A 116 -0.69 -3.59 9.52
C GLU A 116 -0.04 -2.33 8.94
N LEU A 117 -0.85 -1.38 8.50
CA LEU A 117 -0.34 -0.12 7.97
C LEU A 117 0.42 0.67 9.03
N ALA A 118 -0.12 0.76 10.23
CA ALA A 118 0.55 1.46 11.33
C ALA A 118 1.91 0.82 11.65
N GLY A 119 2.00 -0.50 11.58
CA GLY A 119 3.27 -1.22 11.74
C GLY A 119 4.32 -0.77 10.73
N LEU A 120 3.93 -0.63 9.47
CA LEU A 120 4.83 -0.16 8.42
C LEU A 120 5.22 1.31 8.61
N MET A 121 4.28 2.14 9.04
CA MET A 121 4.55 3.55 9.29
C MET A 121 5.55 3.76 10.42
N ARG A 122 5.53 2.90 11.45
CA ARG A 122 6.48 2.96 12.56
C ARG A 122 7.91 2.63 12.14
N GLU A 123 8.04 1.77 11.13
CA GLU A 123 9.34 1.32 10.64
C GLU A 123 10.00 2.29 9.68
N ARG A 124 9.23 3.26 9.15
CA ARG A 124 9.74 4.19 8.15
C ARG A 124 9.56 5.64 8.58
N PRO A 125 10.67 6.41 8.70
CA PRO A 125 10.55 7.85 8.92
C PRO A 125 9.88 8.52 7.72
N ALA A 126 9.08 9.54 7.98
CA ALA A 126 8.46 10.32 6.92
C ALA A 126 9.52 11.00 6.05
N VAL A 127 9.23 11.13 4.74
CA VAL A 127 10.11 11.82 3.79
C VAL A 127 10.26 13.27 4.24
N GLY A 128 11.50 13.74 4.35
CA GLY A 128 11.81 15.11 4.75
C GLY A 128 11.83 15.35 6.25
N SER A 129 11.64 14.34 7.07
CA SER A 129 11.69 14.47 8.53
C SER A 129 13.06 14.10 9.08
#